data_d5825258d5806d1ce2187d1e5f5a2ac3
#
_entry.id   d5825258d5806d1ce2187d1e5f5a2ac3
#
_cell.length_a   1.000
_cell.length_b   1.000
_cell.length_c   1.000
_cell.angle_alpha   90.00
_cell.angle_beta   90.00
_cell.angle_gamma   90.00
#
_symmetry.space_group_name_H-M   'P 1'
#
loop_
_entity.id
_entity.type
_entity.pdbx_description
1 polymer ?
#
loop_
_entity_poly.entity_id
_entity_poly.type
_entity_poly.pdbx_seq_one_letter_code
_entity_poly.pdbx_strand_id
1 'polypeptide(L)'
;MFWRDMTLSIWRKKTTGLKTKKRLLPLVLAAALCSSPVWAEEATFTANFKDTDLKSFIETVGANLNKTIIMGPGVQGKVSIRTMTPLNERQYYQLFLNLLEAQGYAVVPMENDVLKVVKSSAAKVEPLPLVGEGSDNYAGDEMVTKVVPVRNVSVRELAPILRQMIDSAGSGNVVNYDPSNVIMLTGRASVVERLTEVIQRVDHAGNRTEEVIPLDNASASEIARVLESLTKN
;
A
#
# COMPACT_ATOMS: atom_id res chain seq x y z
N MET A 1 -50.51 -25.99 -23.08
CA MET A 1 -51.70 -25.16 -23.30
C MET A 1 -51.14 -23.92 -23.95
N PHE A 2 -51.10 -23.90 -25.30
CA PHE A 2 -51.87 -23.07 -26.23
C PHE A 2 -51.36 -21.64 -26.23
N TRP A 3 -50.94 -20.98 -27.26
CA TRP A 3 -50.94 -21.01 -28.74
C TRP A 3 -49.86 -20.02 -29.14
N ARG A 4 -48.88 -20.19 -30.03
CA ARG A 4 -48.75 -20.43 -31.47
C ARG A 4 -49.33 -19.34 -32.38
N ASP A 5 -48.39 -18.77 -33.14
CA ASP A 5 -48.45 -18.30 -34.53
C ASP A 5 -49.30 -17.08 -34.89
N MET A 6 -48.70 -16.19 -35.64
CA MET A 6 -49.08 -15.92 -37.04
C MET A 6 -48.51 -14.59 -37.50
N THR A 7 -47.61 -14.59 -38.35
CA THR A 7 -47.50 -14.43 -39.84
C THR A 7 -47.40 -12.99 -40.35
N LEU A 8 -46.26 -12.76 -41.00
CA LEU A 8 -46.03 -12.21 -42.35
C LEU A 8 -47.09 -11.28 -42.99
N SER A 9 -46.65 -10.10 -43.39
CA SER A 9 -46.91 -9.56 -44.76
C SER A 9 -45.98 -8.38 -45.03
N ILE A 10 -44.94 -8.54 -45.78
CA ILE A 10 -44.71 -8.04 -47.17
C ILE A 10 -45.46 -6.75 -47.50
N TRP A 11 -44.72 -5.62 -47.58
CA TRP A 11 -44.96 -4.64 -48.61
C TRP A 11 -43.65 -3.98 -49.13
N ARG A 12 -43.39 -4.34 -50.35
CA ARG A 12 -42.35 -3.84 -51.26
C ARG A 12 -42.94 -2.65 -52.04
N LYS A 13 -42.29 -1.55 -52.07
CA LYS A 13 -42.30 -0.53 -53.17
C LYS A 13 -41.43 0.66 -52.70
N LYS A 14 -40.60 1.11 -53.45
CA LYS A 14 -40.22 1.55 -54.78
C LYS A 14 -39.13 2.62 -54.61
N THR A 15 -38.07 2.39 -55.29
CA THR A 15 -37.01 3.37 -55.60
C THR A 15 -37.59 4.61 -56.27
N THR A 16 -37.28 5.78 -55.72
CA THR A 16 -37.14 6.98 -56.54
C THR A 16 -35.92 7.74 -56.10
N GLY A 17 -35.00 7.90 -57.00
CA GLY A 17 -33.77 8.64 -56.83
C GLY A 17 -33.99 10.11 -56.58
N LEU A 18 -33.21 10.65 -55.69
CA LEU A 18 -32.97 12.10 -55.65
C LEU A 18 -31.48 12.35 -55.50
N LYS A 19 -30.91 12.81 -56.62
CA LYS A 19 -29.62 13.50 -56.71
C LYS A 19 -29.72 14.78 -55.89
N THR A 20 -29.01 14.88 -54.76
CA THR A 20 -28.64 16.20 -54.23
C THR A 20 -27.38 16.12 -53.41
N LYS A 21 -26.34 16.63 -54.03
CA LYS A 21 -25.44 17.66 -53.54
C LYS A 21 -24.46 17.31 -52.44
N LYS A 22 -23.29 17.00 -52.89
CA LYS A 22 -21.93 17.27 -52.37
C LYS A 22 -21.81 18.63 -51.61
N ARG A 23 -22.32 18.78 -50.42
CA ARG A 23 -22.09 20.00 -49.60
C ARG A 23 -22.08 19.77 -48.08
N LEU A 24 -22.07 18.52 -47.57
CA LEU A 24 -22.04 18.24 -46.13
C LEU A 24 -20.69 17.69 -45.64
N LEU A 25 -19.68 17.63 -46.49
CA LEU A 25 -18.36 17.11 -46.09
C LEU A 25 -17.49 18.08 -45.29
N PRO A 26 -17.63 19.43 -45.33
CA PRO A 26 -16.80 20.30 -44.49
C PRO A 26 -17.28 20.46 -43.04
N LEU A 27 -18.51 20.05 -42.69
CA LEU A 27 -19.03 20.22 -41.33
C LEU A 27 -18.58 19.13 -40.34
N VAL A 28 -18.25 17.92 -40.84
CA VAL A 28 -17.78 16.81 -40.02
C VAL A 28 -16.28 16.93 -39.71
N LEU A 29 -15.53 17.60 -40.57
CA LEU A 29 -14.08 17.79 -40.38
C LEU A 29 -13.76 18.89 -39.38
N ALA A 30 -14.68 19.83 -39.12
CA ALA A 30 -14.50 20.89 -38.11
C ALA A 30 -14.74 20.43 -36.65
N ALA A 31 -15.48 19.34 -36.44
CA ALA A 31 -15.75 18.78 -35.11
C ALA A 31 -14.59 17.93 -34.57
N ALA A 32 -13.67 17.48 -35.43
CA ALA A 32 -12.53 16.64 -35.03
C ALA A 32 -11.32 17.43 -34.51
N LEU A 33 -11.31 18.75 -34.61
CA LEU A 33 -10.19 19.62 -34.21
C LEU A 33 -10.31 20.20 -32.79
N CYS A 34 -11.42 19.94 -32.08
CA CYS A 34 -11.63 20.45 -30.73
C CYS A 34 -11.36 19.44 -29.60
N SER A 35 -10.81 18.27 -29.89
CA SER A 35 -10.30 17.36 -28.85
C SER A 35 -8.85 17.69 -28.55
N SER A 36 -8.60 18.86 -27.97
CA SER A 36 -7.34 19.11 -27.27
C SER A 36 -7.29 18.14 -26.10
N PRO A 37 -6.22 17.33 -25.94
CA PRO A 37 -6.05 16.58 -24.72
C PRO A 37 -5.94 17.60 -23.59
N VAL A 38 -6.90 17.61 -22.69
CA VAL A 38 -6.78 18.30 -21.41
C VAL A 38 -5.71 17.54 -20.65
N TRP A 39 -4.49 18.01 -20.71
CA TRP A 39 -3.44 17.60 -19.78
C TRP A 39 -3.89 18.11 -18.42
N ALA A 40 -4.30 17.21 -17.56
CA ALA A 40 -4.51 17.54 -16.15
C ALA A 40 -3.16 18.03 -15.62
N GLU A 41 -3.03 19.31 -15.39
CA GLU A 41 -1.88 19.91 -14.74
C GLU A 41 -1.87 19.37 -13.30
N GLU A 42 -0.92 18.47 -12.99
CA GLU A 42 -0.78 17.95 -11.63
C GLU A 42 -0.52 19.12 -10.69
N ALA A 43 -1.34 19.26 -9.66
CA ALA A 43 -1.16 20.28 -8.64
C ALA A 43 0.24 20.16 -8.04
N THR A 44 1.00 21.25 -8.08
CA THR A 44 2.34 21.29 -7.52
C THR A 44 2.36 22.19 -6.28
N PHE A 45 3.08 21.75 -5.25
CA PHE A 45 3.17 22.41 -3.95
C PHE A 45 4.60 22.83 -3.64
N THR A 46 4.76 23.98 -3.04
CA THR A 46 6.05 24.43 -2.48
C THR A 46 5.93 24.60 -0.98
N ALA A 47 6.86 24.02 -0.22
CA ALA A 47 6.92 24.19 1.22
C ALA A 47 8.02 25.21 1.57
N ASN A 48 7.63 26.36 2.10
CA ASN A 48 8.54 27.38 2.59
C ASN A 48 8.04 27.86 3.96
N PHE A 49 8.43 27.12 4.98
CA PHE A 49 8.09 27.40 6.37
C PHE A 49 9.36 27.76 7.13
N LYS A 50 9.35 28.86 7.86
CA LYS A 50 10.47 29.33 8.68
C LYS A 50 9.95 29.59 10.09
N ASP A 51 10.44 28.83 11.05
CA ASP A 51 10.08 28.97 12.48
C ASP A 51 8.56 28.95 12.73
N THR A 52 7.84 28.20 11.90
CA THR A 52 6.37 28.12 11.90
C THR A 52 5.93 27.15 13.00
N ASP A 53 4.85 27.49 13.71
CA ASP A 53 4.23 26.59 14.68
C ASP A 53 3.74 25.30 13.99
N LEU A 54 3.99 24.16 14.63
CA LEU A 54 3.65 22.84 14.08
C LEU A 54 2.16 22.70 13.79
N LYS A 55 1.28 23.31 14.61
CA LYS A 55 -0.17 23.27 14.38
C LYS A 55 -0.55 24.02 13.10
N SER A 56 -0.03 25.24 12.92
CA SER A 56 -0.27 26.04 11.72
C SER A 56 0.28 25.35 10.46
N PHE A 57 1.43 24.66 10.58
CA PHE A 57 1.97 23.84 9.50
C PHE A 57 1.00 22.71 9.13
N ILE A 58 0.52 21.93 10.12
CA ILE A 58 -0.42 20.82 9.91
C ILE A 58 -1.71 21.32 9.25
N GLU A 59 -2.27 22.44 9.71
CA GLU A 59 -3.49 23.04 9.13
C GLU A 59 -3.28 23.45 7.66
N THR A 60 -2.14 24.07 7.36
CA THR A 60 -1.79 24.49 6.00
C THR A 60 -1.64 23.29 5.06
N VAL A 61 -0.98 22.24 5.53
CA VAL A 61 -0.82 21.00 4.73
C VAL A 61 -2.16 20.32 4.52
N GLY A 62 -2.99 20.23 5.56
CA GLY A 62 -4.34 19.67 5.45
C GLY A 62 -5.20 20.40 4.41
N ALA A 63 -5.18 21.73 4.43
CA ALA A 63 -5.88 22.55 3.45
C ALA A 63 -5.36 22.33 2.02
N ASN A 64 -4.04 22.26 1.84
CA ASN A 64 -3.42 22.05 0.53
C ASN A 64 -3.73 20.66 -0.05
N LEU A 65 -3.76 19.63 0.79
CA LEU A 65 -4.06 18.24 0.40
C LEU A 65 -5.55 17.91 0.43
N ASN A 66 -6.41 18.89 0.76
CA ASN A 66 -7.85 18.69 0.94
C ASN A 66 -8.19 17.52 1.90
N LYS A 67 -7.40 17.36 2.97
CA LYS A 67 -7.58 16.32 3.98
C LYS A 67 -7.96 16.93 5.33
N THR A 68 -8.89 16.29 6.01
CA THR A 68 -9.24 16.67 7.38
C THR A 68 -8.19 16.12 8.35
N ILE A 69 -7.56 16.98 9.13
CA ILE A 69 -6.54 16.55 10.09
C ILE A 69 -7.01 16.81 11.53
N ILE A 70 -7.03 15.75 12.33
CA ILE A 70 -7.32 15.81 13.77
C ILE A 70 -5.99 15.81 14.52
N MET A 71 -5.76 16.83 15.31
CA MET A 71 -4.58 16.91 16.16
C MET A 71 -4.85 16.35 17.55
N GLY A 72 -4.06 15.37 17.95
CA GLY A 72 -4.08 14.80 19.29
C GLY A 72 -3.55 15.78 20.36
N PRO A 73 -3.77 15.47 21.64
CA PRO A 73 -3.28 16.32 22.72
C PRO A 73 -1.73 16.36 22.74
N GLY A 74 -1.21 17.55 23.02
CA GLY A 74 0.24 17.76 23.19
C GLY A 74 1.01 17.87 21.87
N VAL A 75 0.34 18.08 20.73
CA VAL A 75 1.00 18.46 19.47
C VAL A 75 1.51 19.88 19.60
N GLN A 76 2.85 20.04 19.58
CA GLN A 76 3.53 21.32 19.69
C GLN A 76 4.96 21.19 19.12
N GLY A 77 5.50 22.29 18.66
CA GLY A 77 6.85 22.34 18.07
C GLY A 77 6.95 23.44 17.04
N LYS A 78 8.11 23.56 16.45
CA LYS A 78 8.41 24.52 15.38
C LYS A 78 9.02 23.81 14.19
N VAL A 79 8.65 24.26 13.01
CA VAL A 79 9.07 23.69 11.75
C VAL A 79 9.78 24.74 10.92
N SER A 80 10.94 24.34 10.39
CA SER A 80 11.64 25.12 9.39
C SER A 80 12.01 24.20 8.24
N ILE A 81 11.39 24.41 7.09
CA ILE A 81 11.64 23.64 5.87
C ILE A 81 11.49 24.53 4.65
N ARG A 82 12.34 24.27 3.66
CA ARG A 82 12.28 24.93 2.37
C ARG A 82 12.52 23.93 1.25
N THR A 83 11.55 23.82 0.33
CA THR A 83 11.73 23.05 -0.90
C THR A 83 12.30 23.93 -2.00
N MET A 84 13.24 23.39 -2.77
CA MET A 84 13.84 24.10 -3.91
C MET A 84 13.07 23.87 -5.20
N THR A 85 12.38 22.75 -5.30
CA THR A 85 11.57 22.37 -6.46
C THR A 85 10.12 22.18 -6.03
N PRO A 86 9.16 22.47 -6.92
CA PRO A 86 7.76 22.13 -6.68
C PRO A 86 7.60 20.61 -6.50
N LEU A 87 6.76 20.21 -5.58
CA LEU A 87 6.45 18.81 -5.28
C LEU A 87 5.06 18.48 -5.80
N ASN A 88 4.87 17.27 -6.28
CA ASN A 88 3.54 16.75 -6.54
C ASN A 88 2.84 16.40 -5.20
N GLU A 89 1.55 16.11 -5.25
CA GLU A 89 0.73 15.82 -4.05
C GLU A 89 1.30 14.69 -3.20
N ARG A 90 1.73 13.60 -3.83
CA ARG A 90 2.31 12.43 -3.14
C ARG A 90 3.63 12.80 -2.46
N GLN A 91 4.50 13.53 -3.13
CA GLN A 91 5.78 13.99 -2.56
C GLN A 91 5.57 14.98 -1.42
N TYR A 92 4.59 15.88 -1.56
CA TYR A 92 4.27 16.84 -0.51
C TYR A 92 3.68 16.17 0.73
N TYR A 93 2.84 15.16 0.53
CA TYR A 93 2.33 14.33 1.61
C TYR A 93 3.44 13.54 2.31
N GLN A 94 4.34 12.92 1.55
CA GLN A 94 5.50 12.20 2.11
C GLN A 94 6.42 13.14 2.92
N LEU A 95 6.65 14.36 2.44
CA LEU A 95 7.38 15.39 3.17
C LEU A 95 6.72 15.71 4.51
N PHE A 96 5.40 15.85 4.52
CA PHE A 96 4.62 16.08 5.74
C PHE A 96 4.79 14.95 6.76
N LEU A 97 4.70 13.70 6.33
CA LEU A 97 4.88 12.52 7.19
C LEU A 97 6.30 12.49 7.80
N ASN A 98 7.33 12.66 6.97
CA ASN A 98 8.73 12.65 7.40
C ASN A 98 9.02 13.77 8.42
N LEU A 99 8.41 14.93 8.22
CA LEU A 99 8.61 16.05 9.12
C LEU A 99 7.95 15.80 10.48
N LEU A 100 6.73 15.26 10.49
CA LEU A 100 6.05 14.89 11.73
C LEU A 100 6.82 13.81 12.49
N GLU A 101 7.36 12.82 11.78
CA GLU A 101 8.21 11.79 12.36
C GLU A 101 9.44 12.40 13.05
N ALA A 102 10.14 13.30 12.37
CA ALA A 102 11.32 13.98 12.93
C ALA A 102 10.98 14.77 14.21
N GLN A 103 9.73 15.20 14.36
CA GLN A 103 9.20 15.87 15.56
C GLN A 103 8.63 14.89 16.61
N GLY A 104 8.71 13.57 16.36
CA GLY A 104 8.21 12.52 17.26
C GLY A 104 6.70 12.29 17.19
N TYR A 105 6.06 12.67 16.10
CA TYR A 105 4.65 12.43 15.82
C TYR A 105 4.46 11.38 14.75
N ALA A 106 3.31 10.72 14.79
CA ALA A 106 2.87 9.75 13.80
C ALA A 106 1.50 10.13 13.25
N VAL A 107 1.26 9.80 12.00
CA VAL A 107 -0.02 10.00 11.33
C VAL A 107 -0.76 8.67 11.26
N VAL A 108 -1.96 8.65 11.80
CA VAL A 108 -2.89 7.51 11.76
C VAL A 108 -3.97 7.83 10.73
N PRO A 109 -4.01 7.14 9.61
CA PRO A 109 -5.10 7.28 8.66
C PRO A 109 -6.39 6.71 9.25
N MET A 110 -7.49 7.44 9.08
CA MET A 110 -8.83 7.07 9.50
C MET A 110 -9.74 6.97 8.27
N GLU A 111 -10.97 6.55 8.47
CA GLU A 111 -11.96 6.51 7.40
C GLU A 111 -12.27 7.93 6.87
N ASN A 112 -12.77 8.01 5.63
CA ASN A 112 -13.20 9.24 4.98
C ASN A 112 -12.11 10.32 4.82
N ASP A 113 -10.89 9.95 4.43
CA ASP A 113 -9.77 10.89 4.21
C ASP A 113 -9.41 11.75 5.43
N VAL A 114 -9.73 11.26 6.62
CA VAL A 114 -9.34 11.89 7.89
C VAL A 114 -8.00 11.35 8.36
N LEU A 115 -7.12 12.24 8.75
CA LEU A 115 -5.82 11.90 9.33
C LEU A 115 -5.78 12.32 10.80
N LYS A 116 -5.28 11.47 11.67
CA LYS A 116 -5.06 11.80 13.08
C LYS A 116 -3.57 11.90 13.38
N VAL A 117 -3.12 13.07 13.86
CA VAL A 117 -1.73 13.29 14.28
C VAL A 117 -1.62 13.07 15.77
N VAL A 118 -0.80 12.11 16.19
CA VAL A 118 -0.58 11.75 17.61
C VAL A 118 0.92 11.59 17.88
N LYS A 119 1.31 11.56 19.14
CA LYS A 119 2.69 11.20 19.50
C LYS A 119 2.98 9.78 19.03
N SER A 120 4.17 9.51 18.51
CA SER A 120 4.58 8.19 18.00
C SER A 120 4.40 7.07 19.05
N SER A 121 4.60 7.37 20.33
CA SER A 121 4.37 6.42 21.41
C SER A 121 2.88 6.05 21.61
N ALA A 122 1.96 6.97 21.32
CA ALA A 122 0.52 6.76 21.43
C ALA A 122 -0.08 6.11 20.18
N ALA A 123 0.56 6.23 19.03
CA ALA A 123 0.06 5.67 17.76
C ALA A 123 -0.16 4.15 17.81
N LYS A 124 0.62 3.43 18.62
CA LYS A 124 0.53 1.95 18.75
C LYS A 124 -0.81 1.43 19.32
N VAL A 125 -1.55 2.28 20.03
CA VAL A 125 -2.83 1.93 20.68
C VAL A 125 -4.04 2.51 19.94
N GLU A 126 -3.81 3.24 18.87
CA GLU A 126 -4.87 3.74 18.01
C GLU A 126 -5.43 2.62 17.11
N PRO A 127 -6.68 2.74 16.65
CA PRO A 127 -7.26 1.81 15.68
C PRO A 127 -6.58 2.02 14.33
N LEU A 128 -5.52 1.26 14.07
CA LEU A 128 -4.75 1.33 12.84
C LEU A 128 -5.40 0.51 11.72
N PRO A 129 -5.36 0.98 10.48
CA PRO A 129 -5.86 0.23 9.35
C PRO A 129 -5.09 -1.09 9.18
N LEU A 130 -5.83 -2.15 8.86
CA LEU A 130 -5.27 -3.44 8.54
C LEU A 130 -4.92 -3.50 7.05
N VAL A 131 -3.65 -3.66 6.76
CA VAL A 131 -3.14 -3.75 5.38
C VAL A 131 -3.08 -5.21 4.95
N GLY A 132 -3.75 -5.54 3.85
CA GLY A 132 -3.69 -6.86 3.22
C GLY A 132 -2.47 -7.03 2.30
N GLU A 133 -2.31 -8.23 1.73
CA GLU A 133 -1.34 -8.47 0.68
C GLU A 133 -1.72 -7.65 -0.57
N GLY A 134 -0.79 -6.81 -1.08
CA GLY A 134 -0.97 -6.03 -2.30
C GLY A 134 -1.75 -4.71 -2.13
N SER A 135 -2.00 -4.23 -0.91
CA SER A 135 -2.60 -2.91 -0.71
C SER A 135 -1.52 -1.83 -0.67
N ASP A 136 -1.20 -1.27 -1.82
CA ASP A 136 -0.19 -0.22 -2.00
C ASP A 136 -0.71 1.20 -1.65
N ASN A 137 -1.85 1.31 -0.95
CA ASN A 137 -2.57 2.58 -0.78
C ASN A 137 -2.10 3.44 0.40
N TYR A 138 -1.10 3.00 1.16
CA TYR A 138 -0.59 3.75 2.32
C TYR A 138 0.75 4.40 2.00
N ALA A 139 0.89 5.67 2.36
CA ALA A 139 2.16 6.37 2.23
C ALA A 139 3.19 5.82 3.23
N GLY A 140 4.47 5.83 2.83
CA GLY A 140 5.56 5.13 3.51
C GLY A 140 5.65 5.29 5.04
N ASP A 141 5.27 6.44 5.59
CA ASP A 141 5.38 6.74 7.04
C ASP A 141 4.02 6.80 7.76
N GLU A 142 2.93 6.42 7.10
CA GLU A 142 1.64 6.20 7.78
C GLU A 142 1.70 4.98 8.71
N MET A 143 0.97 5.06 9.82
CA MET A 143 0.88 3.95 10.76
C MET A 143 -0.14 2.91 10.30
N VAL A 144 0.30 1.67 10.19
CA VAL A 144 -0.53 0.54 9.72
C VAL A 144 -0.32 -0.72 10.58
N THR A 145 -1.23 -1.66 10.44
CA THR A 145 -1.07 -3.04 10.97
C THR A 145 -1.13 -4.03 9.82
N LYS A 146 -0.20 -4.98 9.77
CA LYS A 146 -0.16 -6.07 8.78
C LYS A 146 -0.06 -7.42 9.47
N VAL A 147 -0.82 -8.38 8.95
CA VAL A 147 -0.78 -9.78 9.41
C VAL A 147 -0.02 -10.59 8.37
N VAL A 148 1.07 -11.22 8.79
CA VAL A 148 1.95 -11.99 7.92
C VAL A 148 1.93 -13.46 8.35
N PRO A 149 1.40 -14.38 7.53
CA PRO A 149 1.50 -15.81 7.78
C PRO A 149 2.92 -16.31 7.46
N VAL A 150 3.44 -17.18 8.31
CA VAL A 150 4.75 -17.84 8.15
C VAL A 150 4.52 -19.34 8.01
N ARG A 151 5.18 -20.01 7.06
CA ARG A 151 4.89 -21.41 6.71
C ARG A 151 6.00 -22.37 7.11
N ASN A 152 7.26 -22.00 6.88
CA ASN A 152 8.40 -22.91 6.97
C ASN A 152 9.24 -22.71 8.24
N VAL A 153 9.12 -21.53 8.86
CA VAL A 153 9.88 -21.16 10.07
C VAL A 153 8.93 -20.86 11.21
N SER A 154 9.37 -21.11 12.45
CA SER A 154 8.57 -20.80 13.64
C SER A 154 8.56 -19.30 13.91
N VAL A 155 7.34 -18.73 14.07
CA VAL A 155 7.18 -17.31 14.46
C VAL A 155 7.77 -17.01 15.82
N ARG A 156 7.89 -18.01 16.70
CA ARG A 156 8.54 -17.88 18.01
C ARG A 156 10.02 -17.56 17.90
N GLU A 157 10.70 -18.11 16.89
CA GLU A 157 12.12 -17.87 16.62
C GLU A 157 12.34 -16.51 15.91
N LEU A 158 11.42 -16.13 15.03
CA LEU A 158 11.51 -14.87 14.28
C LEU A 158 11.15 -13.64 15.10
N ALA A 159 10.15 -13.73 15.97
CA ALA A 159 9.60 -12.58 16.67
C ALA A 159 10.63 -11.78 17.50
N PRO A 160 11.59 -12.37 18.23
CA PRO A 160 12.61 -11.62 18.96
C PRO A 160 13.49 -10.75 18.04
N ILE A 161 13.90 -11.30 16.91
CA ILE A 161 14.73 -10.60 15.91
C ILE A 161 13.98 -9.43 15.30
N LEU A 162 12.71 -9.65 14.93
CA LEU A 162 11.85 -8.61 14.36
C LEU A 162 11.56 -7.50 15.37
N ARG A 163 11.37 -7.81 16.66
CA ARG A 163 11.22 -6.80 17.72
C ARG A 163 12.45 -5.91 17.81
N GLN A 164 13.64 -6.48 17.80
CA GLN A 164 14.87 -5.70 17.85
C GLN A 164 14.99 -4.76 16.63
N MET A 165 14.56 -5.21 15.44
CA MET A 165 14.57 -4.40 14.23
C MET A 165 13.55 -3.25 14.30
N ILE A 166 12.35 -3.49 14.82
CA ILE A 166 11.28 -2.48 14.89
C ILE A 166 11.52 -1.46 16.00
N ASP A 167 12.10 -1.88 17.13
CA ASP A 167 12.48 -0.98 18.23
C ASP A 167 13.54 0.03 17.78
N SER A 168 14.46 -0.38 16.91
CA SER A 168 15.46 0.50 16.29
C SER A 168 14.85 1.54 15.39
N ALA A 169 13.65 1.30 14.83
CA ALA A 169 12.91 2.21 13.96
C ALA A 169 11.96 3.16 14.73
N GLY A 170 11.91 3.10 16.04
CA GLY A 170 11.31 4.10 16.95
C GLY A 170 9.81 3.99 17.21
N SER A 171 8.99 3.44 16.33
CA SER A 171 7.55 3.34 16.56
C SER A 171 6.95 2.14 15.89
N GLY A 172 6.80 1.06 16.62
CA GLY A 172 6.19 -0.17 16.12
C GLY A 172 6.01 -1.22 17.18
N ASN A 173 5.37 -2.32 16.80
CA ASN A 173 5.18 -3.48 17.67
C ASN A 173 5.15 -4.76 16.83
N VAL A 174 5.66 -5.85 17.40
CA VAL A 174 5.62 -7.20 16.81
C VAL A 174 4.93 -8.14 17.79
N VAL A 175 3.82 -8.71 17.36
CA VAL A 175 3.09 -9.71 18.12
C VAL A 175 3.07 -11.01 17.33
N ASN A 176 3.54 -12.11 17.93
CA ASN A 176 3.44 -13.43 17.33
C ASN A 176 2.22 -14.18 17.90
N TYR A 177 1.55 -14.92 17.03
CA TYR A 177 0.48 -15.84 17.42
C TYR A 177 0.86 -17.25 16.99
N ASP A 178 1.43 -17.98 17.94
CA ASP A 178 2.03 -19.30 17.71
C ASP A 178 1.06 -20.36 17.15
N PRO A 179 -0.22 -20.44 17.63
CA PRO A 179 -1.13 -21.50 17.16
C PRO A 179 -1.39 -21.50 15.65
N SER A 180 -1.38 -20.33 15.01
CA SER A 180 -1.58 -20.18 13.57
C SER A 180 -0.30 -19.83 12.82
N ASN A 181 0.83 -19.79 13.49
CA ASN A 181 2.12 -19.38 12.97
C ASN A 181 2.09 -18.05 12.21
N VAL A 182 1.51 -17.02 12.85
CA VAL A 182 1.26 -15.70 12.27
C VAL A 182 1.99 -14.62 13.05
N ILE A 183 2.52 -13.63 12.35
CA ILE A 183 3.11 -12.41 12.94
C ILE A 183 2.23 -11.21 12.58
N MET A 184 1.85 -10.43 13.60
CA MET A 184 1.24 -9.12 13.43
C MET A 184 2.29 -8.05 13.59
N LEU A 185 2.47 -7.24 12.55
CA LEU A 185 3.38 -6.10 12.52
C LEU A 185 2.56 -4.82 12.62
N THR A 186 2.85 -3.98 13.59
CA THR A 186 2.27 -2.65 13.71
C THR A 186 3.39 -1.63 13.64
N GLY A 187 3.26 -0.63 12.80
CA GLY A 187 4.29 0.39 12.61
C GLY A 187 4.07 1.21 11.35
N ARG A 188 5.08 1.97 10.97
CA ARG A 188 5.06 2.70 9.70
C ARG A 188 5.02 1.74 8.53
N ALA A 189 4.25 2.08 7.49
CA ALA A 189 4.06 1.22 6.33
C ALA A 189 5.41 0.80 5.69
N SER A 190 6.35 1.71 5.53
CA SER A 190 7.70 1.43 5.02
C SER A 190 8.49 0.42 5.86
N VAL A 191 8.38 0.51 7.18
CA VAL A 191 9.05 -0.42 8.12
C VAL A 191 8.36 -1.78 8.10
N VAL A 192 7.02 -1.79 8.13
CA VAL A 192 6.21 -3.02 8.07
C VAL A 192 6.44 -3.77 6.77
N GLU A 193 6.54 -3.08 5.65
CA GLU A 193 6.83 -3.67 4.35
C GLU A 193 8.23 -4.29 4.33
N ARG A 194 9.24 -3.55 4.76
CA ARG A 194 10.61 -4.07 4.87
C ARG A 194 10.69 -5.31 5.76
N LEU A 195 10.01 -5.32 6.92
CA LEU A 195 9.97 -6.48 7.80
C LEU A 195 9.22 -7.66 7.16
N THR A 196 8.16 -7.38 6.41
CA THR A 196 7.43 -8.39 5.63
C THR A 196 8.35 -9.07 4.62
N GLU A 197 9.16 -8.30 3.89
CA GLU A 197 10.15 -8.86 2.96
C GLU A 197 11.20 -9.73 3.68
N VAL A 198 11.67 -9.30 4.84
CA VAL A 198 12.62 -10.08 5.65
C VAL A 198 11.99 -11.42 6.07
N ILE A 199 10.74 -11.38 6.58
CA ILE A 199 10.01 -12.58 6.96
C ILE A 199 9.87 -13.53 5.77
N GLN A 200 9.44 -13.03 4.62
CA GLN A 200 9.25 -13.83 3.40
C GLN A 200 10.56 -14.48 2.94
N ARG A 201 11.68 -13.75 2.96
CA ARG A 201 13.00 -14.28 2.58
C ARG A 201 13.47 -15.37 3.54
N VAL A 202 13.31 -15.18 4.84
CA VAL A 202 13.70 -16.17 5.85
C VAL A 202 12.80 -17.40 5.78
N ASP A 203 11.48 -17.19 5.62
CA ASP A 203 10.52 -18.28 5.48
C ASP A 203 10.78 -19.10 4.21
N HIS A 204 11.11 -18.43 3.11
CA HIS A 204 11.48 -19.13 1.87
C HIS A 204 12.80 -19.92 2.01
N ALA A 205 13.79 -19.36 2.70
CA ALA A 205 15.05 -20.05 2.98
C ALA A 205 14.86 -21.23 3.94
N GLY A 206 13.84 -21.19 4.79
CA GLY A 206 13.45 -22.29 5.68
C GLY A 206 12.73 -23.44 4.98
N ASN A 207 12.39 -23.29 3.71
CA ASN A 207 11.76 -24.34 2.92
C ASN A 207 12.78 -25.48 2.69
N ARG A 208 12.75 -26.44 3.60
CA ARG A 208 13.53 -27.68 3.44
C ARG A 208 12.78 -28.54 2.44
N THR A 209 13.35 -28.71 1.26
CA THR A 209 12.85 -29.71 0.31
C THR A 209 13.12 -31.09 0.89
N GLU A 210 12.05 -31.77 1.31
CA GLU A 210 12.15 -33.18 1.70
C GLU A 210 12.14 -34.00 0.41
N GLU A 211 13.23 -34.70 0.16
CA GLU A 211 13.34 -35.68 -0.92
C GLU A 211 13.23 -37.06 -0.33
N VAL A 212 12.20 -37.81 -0.72
CA VAL A 212 12.04 -39.22 -0.32
C VAL A 212 12.75 -40.09 -1.34
N ILE A 213 13.91 -40.65 -0.93
CA ILE A 213 14.67 -41.55 -1.77
C ILE A 213 14.28 -42.99 -1.36
N PRO A 214 13.61 -43.78 -2.22
CA PRO A 214 13.35 -45.17 -1.94
C PRO A 214 14.67 -45.95 -1.96
N LEU A 215 14.87 -46.76 -0.94
CA LEU A 215 16.07 -47.61 -0.81
C LEU A 215 15.73 -49.05 -1.17
N ASP A 216 16.27 -49.59 -2.25
CA ASP A 216 16.00 -50.94 -2.71
C ASP A 216 16.84 -52.00 -2.00
N ASN A 217 18.11 -51.70 -1.64
CA ASN A 217 19.08 -52.69 -1.16
C ASN A 217 19.85 -52.26 0.12
N ALA A 218 19.45 -51.21 0.79
CA ALA A 218 20.09 -50.72 1.98
C ALA A 218 19.10 -50.42 3.10
N SER A 219 19.51 -50.60 4.35
CA SER A 219 18.71 -50.23 5.51
C SER A 219 18.75 -48.73 5.71
N ALA A 220 17.54 -48.09 5.84
CA ALA A 220 17.44 -46.66 6.12
C ALA A 220 18.23 -46.25 7.38
N SER A 221 18.31 -47.11 8.39
CA SER A 221 19.08 -46.87 9.62
C SER A 221 20.60 -46.84 9.41
N GLU A 222 21.12 -47.61 8.46
CA GLU A 222 22.55 -47.59 8.13
C GLU A 222 22.92 -46.34 7.34
N ILE A 223 22.09 -45.97 6.35
CA ILE A 223 22.29 -44.74 5.58
C ILE A 223 22.20 -43.51 6.50
N ALA A 224 21.22 -43.45 7.39
CA ALA A 224 21.08 -42.35 8.37
C ALA A 224 22.35 -42.23 9.24
N ARG A 225 22.89 -43.33 9.75
CA ARG A 225 24.11 -43.31 10.57
C ARG A 225 25.33 -42.82 9.81
N VAL A 226 25.47 -43.20 8.53
CA VAL A 226 26.52 -42.69 7.65
C VAL A 226 26.42 -41.22 7.40
N LEU A 227 25.19 -40.71 7.07
CA LEU A 227 24.93 -39.30 6.86
C LEU A 227 25.20 -38.48 8.13
N GLU A 228 24.74 -38.92 9.31
CA GLU A 228 25.07 -38.28 10.57
C GLU A 228 26.56 -38.19 10.85
N SER A 229 27.33 -39.20 10.47
CA SER A 229 28.81 -39.21 10.62
C SER A 229 29.50 -38.20 9.70
N LEU A 230 28.92 -37.93 8.51
CA LEU A 230 29.44 -36.96 7.56
C LEU A 230 29.09 -35.51 7.92
N THR A 231 27.97 -35.30 8.60
CA THR A 231 27.53 -33.95 9.01
C THR A 231 28.18 -33.47 10.32
N LYS A 232 28.86 -34.35 11.06
CA LYS A 232 29.58 -34.02 12.31
C LYS A 232 31.05 -33.63 12.12
N ASN A 233 31.55 -33.60 10.88
CA ASN A 233 32.86 -33.08 10.52
C ASN A 233 32.69 -31.67 9.91
#